data_5bf90d670d52e54662945603241d2da8
#
_entry.id   5bf90d670d52e54662945603241d2da8
#
_cell.length_a   1.000
_cell.length_b   1.000
_cell.length_c   1.000
_cell.angle_alpha   90.00
_cell.angle_beta   90.00
_cell.angle_gamma   90.00
#
_symmetry.space_group_name_H-M   'P 1'
#
loop_
_entity.id
_entity.type
_entity.pdbx_description
1 polymer ?
#
loop_
_entity_poly.entity_id
_entity_poly.type
_entity_poly.pdbx_seq_one_letter_code
_entity_poly.pdbx_strand_id
1 'polypeptide(L)'
;MITNPPVKINLGLNVLRKRSDGYHDLDTLFIPSHQITDTLEIISGDDYSRTSAGLNSIYGGNSRIGNDRLSEDEEIPTFSQAISEDGKLMITVARKEGVDWPVLKDLCAKAYLLLNEDYNLPSVKIFLEKTSPVGAGLGGGSADAAYTLKMLSEMFGLGLDNAKLAEYASRLGSD
;
A
#
# COMPACT_ATOMS: atom_id res chain seq x y z
N MET A 1 -4.81 -10.20 -9.62
CA MET A 1 -5.26 -8.89 -10.15
C MET A 1 -4.09 -7.93 -10.12
N ILE A 2 -3.98 -7.03 -11.11
CA ILE A 2 -2.92 -6.00 -11.17
C ILE A 2 -3.54 -4.64 -11.53
N THR A 3 -3.01 -3.56 -10.94
CA THR A 3 -3.47 -2.19 -11.17
C THR A 3 -2.33 -1.19 -10.96
N ASN A 4 -2.55 0.05 -11.40
CA ASN A 4 -1.59 1.14 -11.24
C ASN A 4 -2.26 2.30 -10.48
N PRO A 5 -2.22 2.30 -9.14
CA PRO A 5 -2.78 3.39 -8.34
C PRO A 5 -2.13 4.73 -8.69
N PRO A 6 -2.93 5.78 -9.01
CA PRO A 6 -2.39 7.10 -9.30
C PRO A 6 -2.05 7.87 -8.04
N VAL A 7 -1.17 8.85 -8.17
CA VAL A 7 -1.00 9.87 -7.13
C VAL A 7 -2.04 10.97 -7.26
N LYS A 8 -2.16 11.84 -6.27
CA LYS A 8 -2.95 13.09 -6.34
C LYS A 8 -2.05 14.31 -6.25
N ILE A 9 -2.49 15.38 -6.82
CA ILE A 9 -1.93 16.72 -6.58
C ILE A 9 -3.00 17.62 -5.98
N ASN A 10 -2.55 18.55 -5.14
CA ASN A 10 -3.42 19.57 -4.57
C ASN A 10 -3.36 20.83 -5.45
N LEU A 11 -4.49 21.24 -6.02
CA LEU A 11 -4.60 22.53 -6.66
C LEU A 11 -5.12 23.54 -5.65
N GLY A 12 -4.22 24.41 -5.19
CA GLY A 12 -4.44 25.23 -4.00
C GLY A 12 -4.48 24.36 -2.73
N LEU A 13 -3.96 24.87 -1.63
CA LEU A 13 -3.99 24.18 -0.34
C LEU A 13 -4.07 25.22 0.78
N ASN A 14 -5.24 25.33 1.40
CA ASN A 14 -5.44 26.13 2.57
C ASN A 14 -5.70 25.23 3.79
N VAL A 15 -4.87 25.36 4.81
CA VAL A 15 -5.10 24.70 6.10
C VAL A 15 -6.04 25.57 6.90
N LEU A 16 -7.27 25.13 7.14
CA LEU A 16 -8.31 25.90 7.80
C LEU A 16 -8.18 25.85 9.32
N ARG A 17 -8.02 24.63 9.86
CA ARG A 17 -7.82 24.41 11.30
C ARG A 17 -7.24 23.04 11.59
N LYS A 18 -6.61 22.91 12.76
CA LYS A 18 -6.23 21.61 13.33
C LYS A 18 -7.42 21.00 14.06
N ARG A 19 -7.69 19.71 13.81
CA ARG A 19 -8.76 18.94 14.45
C ARG A 19 -8.30 18.28 15.74
N SER A 20 -9.23 17.88 16.59
CA SER A 20 -8.93 17.16 17.85
C SER A 20 -8.34 15.76 17.63
N ASP A 21 -8.58 15.15 16.46
CA ASP A 21 -8.03 13.86 16.06
C ASP A 21 -6.59 13.93 15.51
N GLY A 22 -6.00 15.13 15.49
CA GLY A 22 -4.63 15.38 15.01
C GLY A 22 -4.54 15.75 13.54
N TYR A 23 -5.61 15.57 12.76
CA TYR A 23 -5.68 15.97 11.35
C TYR A 23 -6.00 17.46 11.19
N HIS A 24 -6.01 17.93 9.95
CA HIS A 24 -6.34 19.30 9.59
C HIS A 24 -7.53 19.32 8.64
N ASP A 25 -8.43 20.27 8.84
CA ASP A 25 -9.42 20.61 7.82
C ASP A 25 -8.71 21.40 6.72
N LEU A 26 -8.88 20.95 5.48
CA LEU A 26 -8.24 21.50 4.31
C LEU A 26 -9.29 22.04 3.34
N ASP A 27 -8.96 23.14 2.68
CA ASP A 27 -9.66 23.62 1.48
C ASP A 27 -8.70 23.46 0.30
N THR A 28 -9.00 22.50 -0.57
CA THR A 28 -8.16 22.11 -1.69
C THR A 28 -8.95 21.35 -2.74
N LEU A 29 -8.49 21.39 -3.98
CA LEU A 29 -8.97 20.50 -5.04
C LEU A 29 -7.95 19.38 -5.28
N PHE A 30 -8.35 18.14 -5.02
CA PHE A 30 -7.55 16.96 -5.36
C PHE A 30 -7.70 16.62 -6.83
N ILE A 31 -6.60 16.52 -7.54
CA ILE A 31 -6.55 16.11 -8.94
C ILE A 31 -5.72 14.82 -9.04
N PRO A 32 -6.32 13.68 -9.46
CA PRO A 32 -5.55 12.46 -9.68
C PRO A 32 -4.61 12.64 -10.89
N SER A 33 -3.38 12.17 -10.74
CA SER A 33 -2.38 12.15 -11.81
C SER A 33 -2.00 10.71 -12.14
N HIS A 34 -2.36 10.28 -13.35
CA HIS A 34 -2.01 8.96 -13.87
C HIS A 34 -0.65 8.91 -14.56
N GLN A 35 0.12 9.99 -14.56
CA GLN A 35 1.48 10.03 -15.09
C GLN A 35 2.51 9.47 -14.10
N ILE A 36 2.18 9.50 -12.81
CA ILE A 36 2.94 8.90 -11.74
C ILE A 36 2.03 7.90 -11.05
N THR A 37 2.38 6.63 -11.12
CA THR A 37 1.60 5.54 -10.54
C THR A 37 2.51 4.54 -9.89
N ASP A 38 2.06 3.89 -8.86
CA ASP A 38 2.69 2.67 -8.35
C ASP A 38 2.17 1.45 -9.13
N THR A 39 2.77 0.28 -8.97
CA THR A 39 2.26 -0.97 -9.52
C THR A 39 1.88 -1.88 -8.35
N LEU A 40 0.61 -2.27 -8.30
CA LEU A 40 0.05 -3.12 -7.25
C LEU A 40 -0.51 -4.40 -7.87
N GLU A 41 -0.01 -5.56 -7.43
CA GLU A 41 -0.58 -6.87 -7.76
C GLU A 41 -1.03 -7.59 -6.49
N ILE A 42 -2.20 -8.20 -6.54
CA ILE A 42 -2.70 -9.11 -5.51
C ILE A 42 -3.09 -10.42 -6.16
N ILE A 43 -2.57 -11.53 -5.62
CA ILE A 43 -2.89 -12.89 -6.06
C ILE A 43 -3.30 -13.75 -4.87
N SER A 44 -3.96 -14.88 -5.14
CA SER A 44 -4.22 -15.92 -4.14
C SER A 44 -2.91 -16.42 -3.53
N GLY A 45 -2.94 -16.84 -2.27
CA GLY A 45 -1.76 -17.36 -1.58
C GLY A 45 -1.10 -18.54 -2.28
N ASP A 46 -1.87 -19.35 -3.02
CA ASP A 46 -1.39 -20.54 -3.75
C ASP A 46 -0.90 -20.22 -5.17
N ASP A 47 -1.16 -19.02 -5.68
CA ASP A 47 -0.77 -18.63 -7.03
C ASP A 47 0.70 -18.20 -7.13
N TYR A 48 1.23 -18.24 -8.36
CA TYR A 48 2.55 -17.73 -8.71
C TYR A 48 2.45 -16.41 -9.46
N SER A 49 3.27 -15.43 -9.05
CA SER A 49 3.33 -14.10 -9.66
C SER A 49 4.48 -13.99 -10.66
N ARG A 50 4.20 -13.49 -11.86
CA ARG A 50 5.22 -13.05 -12.80
C ARG A 50 5.81 -11.71 -12.40
N THR A 51 5.03 -10.85 -11.76
CA THR A 51 5.46 -9.57 -11.20
C THR A 51 6.55 -9.78 -10.16
N SER A 52 6.40 -10.78 -9.27
CA SER A 52 7.43 -11.13 -8.27
C SER A 52 8.77 -11.44 -8.89
N ALA A 53 8.79 -12.23 -9.96
CA ALA A 53 10.02 -12.58 -10.67
C ALA A 53 10.67 -11.34 -11.32
N GLY A 54 9.86 -10.47 -11.91
CA GLY A 54 10.30 -9.18 -12.49
C GLY A 54 10.88 -8.26 -11.45
N LEU A 55 10.17 -8.05 -10.34
CA LEU A 55 10.63 -7.21 -9.23
C LEU A 55 11.94 -7.75 -8.62
N ASN A 56 12.03 -9.05 -8.40
CA ASN A 56 13.24 -9.65 -7.87
C ASN A 56 14.43 -9.51 -8.85
N SER A 57 14.20 -9.58 -10.16
CA SER A 57 15.24 -9.35 -11.16
C SER A 57 15.79 -7.92 -11.16
N ILE A 58 14.93 -6.93 -10.90
CA ILE A 58 15.28 -5.50 -10.94
C ILE A 58 15.86 -5.05 -9.60
N TYR A 59 15.24 -5.45 -8.50
CA TYR A 59 15.46 -4.90 -7.16
C TYR A 59 16.12 -5.89 -6.18
N GLY A 60 16.19 -7.18 -6.51
CA GLY A 60 16.59 -8.25 -5.59
C GLY A 60 18.08 -8.29 -5.23
N GLY A 61 18.91 -7.43 -5.84
CA GLY A 61 20.34 -7.32 -5.51
C GLY A 61 20.62 -6.84 -4.08
N ASN A 62 19.70 -6.10 -3.49
CA ASN A 62 19.71 -5.71 -2.09
C ASN A 62 18.33 -6.01 -1.50
N SER A 63 18.14 -7.25 -1.04
CA SER A 63 16.86 -7.77 -0.58
C SER A 63 16.87 -8.10 0.91
N ARG A 64 15.71 -7.92 1.55
CA ARG A 64 15.46 -8.27 2.93
C ARG A 64 14.20 -9.09 3.08
N ILE A 65 14.28 -10.12 3.93
CA ILE A 65 13.13 -10.92 4.35
C ILE A 65 12.97 -10.74 5.87
N GLY A 66 11.80 -10.29 6.29
CA GLY A 66 11.48 -10.00 7.68
C GLY A 66 10.81 -8.65 7.85
N ASN A 67 10.35 -8.37 9.08
CA ASN A 67 9.58 -7.15 9.38
C ASN A 67 10.20 -6.29 10.50
N ASP A 68 11.43 -6.57 10.89
CA ASP A 68 12.11 -5.78 11.90
C ASP A 68 12.43 -4.36 11.37
N ARG A 69 12.71 -3.45 12.28
CA ARG A 69 13.26 -2.14 11.86
C ARG A 69 14.72 -2.32 11.45
N LEU A 70 15.14 -1.51 10.48
CA LEU A 70 16.55 -1.40 10.13
C LEU A 70 17.32 -0.78 11.29
N SER A 71 18.51 -1.28 11.57
CA SER A 71 19.49 -0.60 12.43
C SER A 71 20.12 0.58 11.66
N GLU A 72 20.70 1.54 12.38
CA GLU A 72 21.30 2.74 11.77
C GLU A 72 22.44 2.41 10.79
N ASP A 73 23.11 1.27 10.97
CA ASP A 73 24.25 0.82 10.17
C ASP A 73 23.86 -0.09 9.00
N GLU A 74 22.60 -0.49 8.88
CA GLU A 74 22.14 -1.36 7.78
C GLU A 74 21.86 -0.57 6.50
N GLU A 75 22.32 -1.10 5.38
CA GLU A 75 21.96 -0.57 4.06
C GLU A 75 20.46 -0.74 3.81
N ILE A 76 19.79 0.32 3.34
CA ILE A 76 18.35 0.29 3.06
C ILE A 76 18.08 -0.64 1.88
N PRO A 77 17.31 -1.73 2.08
CA PRO A 77 17.03 -2.69 1.00
C PRO A 77 16.12 -2.10 -0.05
N THR A 78 16.36 -2.44 -1.32
CA THR A 78 15.49 -2.05 -2.45
C THR A 78 14.33 -3.01 -2.66
N PHE A 79 14.37 -4.17 -2.00
CA PHE A 79 13.35 -5.22 -2.06
C PHE A 79 13.14 -5.79 -0.65
N SER A 80 11.96 -5.62 -0.10
CA SER A 80 11.64 -6.11 1.24
C SER A 80 10.37 -6.98 1.22
N GLN A 81 10.41 -8.10 1.93
CA GLN A 81 9.32 -9.06 2.00
C GLN A 81 9.08 -9.50 3.44
N ALA A 82 7.82 -9.64 3.83
CA ALA A 82 7.44 -10.23 5.10
C ALA A 82 6.13 -11.02 4.99
N ILE A 83 5.93 -11.90 5.97
CA ILE A 83 4.70 -12.70 6.12
C ILE A 83 4.07 -12.33 7.46
N SER A 84 2.73 -12.19 7.50
CA SER A 84 1.98 -11.97 8.73
C SER A 84 2.08 -13.16 9.69
N GLU A 85 1.88 -12.94 10.98
CA GLU A 85 1.99 -13.98 12.03
C GLU A 85 1.07 -15.18 11.76
N ASP A 86 -0.12 -14.94 11.23
CA ASP A 86 -1.09 -15.98 10.86
C ASP A 86 -0.78 -16.69 9.54
N GLY A 87 0.27 -16.27 8.83
CA GLY A 87 0.69 -16.81 7.53
C GLY A 87 -0.23 -16.49 6.36
N LYS A 88 -1.28 -15.67 6.56
CA LYS A 88 -2.27 -15.38 5.53
C LYS A 88 -1.87 -14.28 4.55
N LEU A 89 -1.01 -13.36 4.97
CA LEU A 89 -0.51 -12.27 4.13
C LEU A 89 0.98 -12.42 3.89
N MET A 90 1.41 -12.50 2.64
CA MET A 90 2.77 -12.19 2.23
C MET A 90 2.75 -10.85 1.51
N ILE A 91 3.58 -9.90 1.94
CA ILE A 91 3.76 -8.62 1.24
C ILE A 91 5.19 -8.45 0.79
N THR A 92 5.35 -8.01 -0.45
CA THR A 92 6.63 -7.61 -1.05
C THR A 92 6.54 -6.19 -1.51
N VAL A 93 7.46 -5.36 -1.07
CA VAL A 93 7.60 -3.96 -1.51
C VAL A 93 8.96 -3.80 -2.18
N ALA A 94 8.95 -3.25 -3.38
CA ALA A 94 10.14 -2.89 -4.14
C ALA A 94 10.17 -1.39 -4.39
N ARG A 95 11.35 -0.75 -4.18
CA ARG A 95 11.54 0.69 -4.39
C ARG A 95 13.00 1.00 -4.65
N LYS A 96 13.26 1.78 -5.71
CA LYS A 96 14.63 2.13 -6.14
C LYS A 96 15.42 2.86 -5.06
N GLU A 97 14.79 3.79 -4.34
CA GLU A 97 15.41 4.57 -3.27
C GLU A 97 15.51 3.80 -1.94
N GLY A 98 15.01 2.57 -1.91
CA GLY A 98 15.00 1.71 -0.76
C GLY A 98 13.69 1.74 0.03
N VAL A 99 13.47 0.66 0.79
CA VAL A 99 12.30 0.42 1.66
C VAL A 99 12.78 0.50 3.11
N ASP A 100 12.61 1.67 3.72
CA ASP A 100 13.10 2.00 5.07
C ASP A 100 12.05 1.82 6.17
N TRP A 101 10.95 1.13 5.86
CA TRP A 101 9.89 0.79 6.83
C TRP A 101 9.62 -0.71 6.89
N PRO A 102 9.13 -1.22 8.04
CA PRO A 102 8.65 -2.59 8.14
C PRO A 102 7.45 -2.81 7.21
N VAL A 103 7.56 -3.73 6.24
CA VAL A 103 6.56 -3.85 5.16
C VAL A 103 5.17 -4.31 5.63
N LEU A 104 5.05 -4.99 6.78
CA LEU A 104 3.74 -5.26 7.40
C LEU A 104 3.07 -3.99 7.99
N LYS A 105 3.80 -2.87 8.08
CA LYS A 105 3.24 -1.56 8.42
C LYS A 105 2.86 -0.73 7.21
N ASP A 106 3.14 -1.23 6.00
CA ASP A 106 2.66 -0.62 4.77
C ASP A 106 1.13 -0.54 4.75
N LEU A 107 0.58 0.49 4.12
CA LEU A 107 -0.88 0.70 4.09
C LEU A 107 -1.61 -0.39 3.30
N CYS A 108 -0.96 -1.03 2.31
CA CYS A 108 -1.52 -2.20 1.62
C CYS A 108 -1.66 -3.40 2.56
N ALA A 109 -0.63 -3.66 3.39
CA ALA A 109 -0.71 -4.71 4.40
C ALA A 109 -1.81 -4.43 5.43
N LYS A 110 -1.88 -3.19 5.92
CA LYS A 110 -2.92 -2.76 6.85
C LYS A 110 -4.32 -2.88 6.25
N ALA A 111 -4.49 -2.58 4.96
CA ALA A 111 -5.76 -2.75 4.25
C ALA A 111 -6.23 -4.21 4.24
N TYR A 112 -5.33 -5.15 3.93
CA TYR A 112 -5.65 -6.58 4.03
C TYR A 112 -6.02 -6.98 5.45
N LEU A 113 -5.19 -6.64 6.44
CA LEU A 113 -5.41 -7.01 7.84
C LEU A 113 -6.75 -6.48 8.35
N LEU A 114 -7.08 -5.23 8.01
CA LEU A 114 -8.32 -4.60 8.40
C LEU A 114 -9.56 -5.32 7.85
N LEU A 115 -9.55 -5.71 6.57
CA LEU A 115 -10.62 -6.51 5.98
C LEU A 115 -10.63 -7.94 6.51
N ASN A 116 -9.46 -8.53 6.80
CA ASN A 116 -9.36 -9.87 7.34
C ASN A 116 -9.98 -10.00 8.75
N GLU A 117 -9.92 -8.95 9.57
CA GLU A 117 -10.61 -8.91 10.87
C GLU A 117 -12.11 -9.10 10.74
N ASP A 118 -12.73 -8.44 9.75
CA ASP A 118 -14.20 -8.46 9.57
C ASP A 118 -14.68 -9.63 8.70
N TYR A 119 -13.89 -10.09 7.72
CA TYR A 119 -14.34 -11.06 6.69
C TYR A 119 -13.58 -12.38 6.71
N ASN A 120 -12.57 -12.55 7.55
CA ASN A 120 -11.73 -13.74 7.60
C ASN A 120 -11.27 -14.19 6.20
N LEU A 121 -10.55 -13.34 5.52
CA LEU A 121 -10.12 -13.51 4.13
C LEU A 121 -9.21 -14.73 3.94
N PRO A 122 -9.24 -15.35 2.76
CA PRO A 122 -8.20 -16.31 2.35
C PRO A 122 -6.81 -15.68 2.29
N SER A 123 -5.78 -16.51 2.24
CA SER A 123 -4.40 -16.05 2.11
C SER A 123 -4.15 -15.37 0.76
N VAL A 124 -3.33 -14.32 0.79
CA VAL A 124 -2.93 -13.55 -0.40
C VAL A 124 -1.44 -13.23 -0.39
N LYS A 125 -0.94 -12.94 -1.59
CA LYS A 125 0.36 -12.31 -1.81
C LYS A 125 0.13 -10.95 -2.44
N ILE A 126 0.70 -9.91 -1.83
CA ILE A 126 0.69 -8.53 -2.32
C ILE A 126 2.08 -8.18 -2.82
N PHE A 127 2.17 -7.66 -4.03
CA PHE A 127 3.40 -7.13 -4.63
C PHE A 127 3.18 -5.66 -4.95
N LEU A 128 4.01 -4.79 -4.37
CA LEU A 128 3.94 -3.35 -4.54
C LEU A 128 5.29 -2.83 -5.04
N GLU A 129 5.31 -2.28 -6.24
CA GLU A 129 6.43 -1.48 -6.74
C GLU A 129 6.12 0.00 -6.53
N LYS A 130 6.89 0.64 -5.65
CA LYS A 130 6.77 2.06 -5.32
C LYS A 130 7.64 2.89 -6.26
N THR A 131 7.01 3.53 -7.23
CA THR A 131 7.64 4.51 -8.12
C THR A 131 7.27 5.94 -7.78
N SER A 132 6.15 6.13 -7.05
CA SER A 132 5.74 7.43 -6.54
C SER A 132 6.63 7.86 -5.37
N PRO A 133 6.96 9.17 -5.26
CA PRO A 133 7.72 9.69 -4.12
C PRO A 133 6.99 9.46 -2.80
N VAL A 134 7.67 8.82 -1.83
CA VAL A 134 7.13 8.58 -0.49
C VAL A 134 7.31 9.83 0.38
N GLY A 135 6.28 10.19 1.13
CA GLY A 135 6.33 11.34 2.04
C GLY A 135 6.24 12.71 1.36
N ALA A 136 6.00 12.75 0.05
CA ALA A 136 5.95 13.98 -0.74
C ALA A 136 4.57 14.68 -0.77
N GLY A 137 3.60 14.22 0.03
CA GLY A 137 2.25 14.78 0.04
C GLY A 137 1.41 14.40 -1.20
N LEU A 138 1.85 13.43 -1.99
CA LEU A 138 1.19 13.00 -3.23
C LEU A 138 0.10 11.94 -3.01
N GLY A 139 -0.11 11.47 -1.77
CA GLY A 139 -1.15 10.50 -1.42
C GLY A 139 -0.94 9.09 -2.00
N GLY A 140 0.25 8.75 -2.52
CA GLY A 140 0.51 7.46 -3.16
C GLY A 140 0.19 6.26 -2.25
N GLY A 141 0.64 6.27 -1.00
CA GLY A 141 0.35 5.18 -0.06
C GLY A 141 -1.14 5.04 0.27
N SER A 142 -1.88 6.14 0.40
CA SER A 142 -3.34 6.12 0.60
C SER A 142 -4.05 5.59 -0.63
N ALA A 143 -3.59 5.94 -1.83
CA ALA A 143 -4.12 5.39 -3.08
C ALA A 143 -3.87 3.87 -3.16
N ASP A 144 -2.65 3.40 -2.87
CA ASP A 144 -2.32 1.98 -2.86
C ASP A 144 -3.23 1.19 -1.91
N ALA A 145 -3.47 1.73 -0.70
CA ALA A 145 -4.38 1.13 0.27
C ALA A 145 -5.82 1.08 -0.22
N ALA A 146 -6.33 2.16 -0.79
CA ALA A 146 -7.70 2.23 -1.32
C ALA A 146 -7.89 1.23 -2.47
N TYR A 147 -6.91 1.12 -3.37
CA TYR A 147 -6.92 0.12 -4.44
C TYR A 147 -6.80 -1.29 -3.88
N THR A 148 -6.00 -1.52 -2.85
CA THR A 148 -5.93 -2.82 -2.16
C THR A 148 -7.30 -3.23 -1.60
N LEU A 149 -8.01 -2.34 -0.90
CA LEU A 149 -9.36 -2.60 -0.40
C LEU A 149 -10.33 -2.98 -1.52
N LYS A 150 -10.31 -2.21 -2.62
CA LYS A 150 -11.17 -2.46 -3.79
C LYS A 150 -10.85 -3.81 -4.43
N MET A 151 -9.58 -4.11 -4.67
CA MET A 151 -9.15 -5.38 -5.29
C MET A 151 -9.52 -6.58 -4.43
N LEU A 152 -9.32 -6.51 -3.10
CA LEU A 152 -9.70 -7.58 -2.18
C LEU A 152 -11.22 -7.77 -2.13
N SER A 153 -12.00 -6.68 -2.12
CA SER A 153 -13.46 -6.75 -2.18
C SER A 153 -13.94 -7.44 -3.45
N GLU A 154 -13.34 -7.12 -4.59
CA GLU A 154 -13.66 -7.74 -5.88
C GLU A 154 -13.20 -9.20 -5.93
N MET A 155 -11.95 -9.48 -5.54
CA MET A 155 -11.36 -10.82 -5.57
C MET A 155 -12.16 -11.83 -4.75
N PHE A 156 -12.66 -11.42 -3.59
CA PHE A 156 -13.38 -12.31 -2.66
C PHE A 156 -14.90 -12.10 -2.65
N GLY A 157 -15.42 -11.29 -3.56
CA GLY A 157 -16.87 -11.09 -3.71
C GLY A 157 -17.53 -10.51 -2.46
N LEU A 158 -16.84 -9.59 -1.74
CA LEU A 158 -17.35 -9.04 -0.48
C LEU A 158 -18.55 -8.09 -0.66
N GLY A 159 -18.79 -7.62 -1.89
CA GLY A 159 -19.93 -6.76 -2.20
C GLY A 159 -19.87 -5.38 -1.54
N LEU A 160 -18.68 -4.88 -1.22
CA LEU A 160 -18.51 -3.56 -0.58
C LEU A 160 -18.79 -2.46 -1.61
N ASP A 161 -19.75 -1.62 -1.28
CA ASP A 161 -20.02 -0.40 -2.06
C ASP A 161 -18.95 0.70 -1.79
N ASN A 162 -19.02 1.78 -2.57
CA ASN A 162 -18.07 2.88 -2.44
C ASN A 162 -18.11 3.56 -1.06
N ALA A 163 -19.29 3.61 -0.42
CA ALA A 163 -19.42 4.21 0.91
C ALA A 163 -18.70 3.36 1.96
N LYS A 164 -18.85 2.04 1.89
CA LYS A 164 -18.19 1.11 2.82
C LYS A 164 -16.68 1.05 2.57
N LEU A 165 -16.24 1.05 1.29
CA LEU A 165 -14.82 1.15 0.96
C LEU A 165 -14.19 2.45 1.48
N ALA A 166 -14.90 3.60 1.37
CA ALA A 166 -14.43 4.87 1.92
C ALA A 166 -14.34 4.85 3.46
N GLU A 167 -15.26 4.17 4.13
CA GLU A 167 -15.19 3.98 5.59
C GLU A 167 -13.92 3.22 6.00
N TYR A 168 -13.58 2.12 5.32
CA TYR A 168 -12.34 1.38 5.57
C TYR A 168 -11.11 2.24 5.22
N ALA A 169 -11.12 2.92 4.08
CA ALA A 169 -10.00 3.75 3.64
C ALA A 169 -9.69 4.88 4.64
N SER A 170 -10.71 5.50 5.23
CA SER A 170 -10.56 6.56 6.23
C SER A 170 -9.85 6.12 7.52
N ARG A 171 -9.85 4.82 7.80
CA ARG A 171 -9.11 4.22 8.93
C ARG A 171 -7.64 3.97 8.62
N LEU A 172 -7.25 4.03 7.35
CA LEU A 172 -5.89 3.75 6.88
C LEU A 172 -5.10 5.01 6.55
N GLY A 173 -5.73 6.00 5.97
CA GLY A 173 -5.09 7.25 5.57
C GLY A 173 -6.11 8.37 5.38
N SER A 174 -5.61 9.58 5.19
CA SER A 174 -6.41 10.83 5.13
C SER A 174 -6.47 11.47 3.75
N ASP A 175 -5.78 10.91 2.75
CA ASP A 175 -5.74 11.42 1.37
C ASP A 175 -6.73 10.71 0.45
#